data_06328ddd332b0b3cbbc48a6fb6b9227e
#
_entry.id   06328ddd332b0b3cbbc48a6fb6b9227e
#
_cell.length_a   1.000
_cell.length_b   1.000
_cell.length_c   1.000
_cell.angle_alpha   90.00
_cell.angle_beta   90.00
_cell.angle_gamma   90.00
#
_symmetry.space_group_name_H-M   'P 1'
#
loop_
_entity.id
_entity.type
_entity.pdbx_description
1 polymer ?
#
loop_
_entity_poly.entity_id
_entity_poly.type
_entity_poly.pdbx_seq_one_letter_code
_entity_poly.pdbx_strand_id
1 'polypeptide(L)'
;MIQDIFPYRLDHAFRDREPEPEDCFFSFRGGEVLLRVSEDGSRRIRGGIQYLPLRELDGILPGWAYFAGATALHLAGWYERNVYCGRCGGVRTQDRGRRSLSCPDCGDTVYPAIAPVVMVAVTDGDRLLMTKYGDRPLPQWVLVSGFVEAGETLEEAAEREVYEETGIRIRGLKYFGSQPWGFSGSVIAGYTAELDGSDQLRIDTGELSEAVWHPRSSLPKELTDISIAYEMIEAMRLPEKGGVG
;
A
#
# COMPACT_ATOMS: atom_id res chain seq x y z
N MET A 1 -6.11 -13.04 -20.76
CA MET A 1 -6.85 -12.16 -19.83
C MET A 1 -5.95 -11.54 -18.76
N ILE A 2 -5.00 -12.26 -18.13
CA ILE A 2 -4.00 -11.65 -17.22
C ILE A 2 -3.00 -10.77 -17.98
N GLN A 3 -2.60 -11.14 -19.19
CA GLN A 3 -1.74 -10.32 -20.06
C GLN A 3 -2.31 -8.93 -20.36
N ASP A 4 -3.64 -8.79 -20.39
CA ASP A 4 -4.30 -7.50 -20.65
C ASP A 4 -4.40 -6.61 -19.40
N ILE A 5 -4.30 -7.18 -18.20
CA ILE A 5 -4.35 -6.45 -16.93
C ILE A 5 -2.98 -5.90 -16.53
N PHE A 6 -1.88 -6.56 -16.92
CA PHE A 6 -0.51 -6.23 -16.54
C PHE A 6 0.44 -5.96 -17.71
N PRO A 7 0.21 -4.99 -18.60
CA PRO A 7 1.08 -4.80 -19.76
C PRO A 7 2.48 -4.25 -19.43
N TYR A 8 2.79 -3.82 -18.20
CA TYR A 8 3.99 -3.00 -17.98
C TYR A 8 4.98 -3.42 -16.88
N ARG A 9 4.65 -4.31 -15.93
CA ARG A 9 5.62 -4.70 -14.90
C ARG A 9 5.78 -6.19 -14.62
N LEU A 10 4.76 -7.00 -14.75
CA LEU A 10 4.95 -8.48 -14.80
C LEU A 10 5.74 -8.90 -16.03
N ASP A 11 5.71 -8.10 -17.07
CA ASP A 11 6.44 -8.26 -18.31
C ASP A 11 7.96 -8.41 -18.12
N HIS A 12 8.56 -7.71 -17.15
CA HIS A 12 10.00 -7.86 -16.89
C HIS A 12 10.37 -9.14 -16.15
N ALA A 13 9.47 -9.71 -15.37
CA ALA A 13 9.70 -10.97 -14.68
C ALA A 13 9.46 -12.20 -15.57
N PHE A 14 8.60 -12.06 -16.59
CA PHE A 14 8.15 -13.19 -17.42
C PHE A 14 8.44 -13.05 -18.92
N ARG A 15 9.05 -11.95 -19.38
CA ARG A 15 9.30 -11.69 -20.81
C ARG A 15 10.28 -12.69 -21.45
N ASP A 16 11.22 -13.19 -20.69
CA ASP A 16 12.38 -13.92 -21.21
C ASP A 16 12.40 -15.41 -20.82
N ARG A 17 11.35 -15.92 -20.15
CA ARG A 17 11.23 -17.32 -19.78
C ARG A 17 9.81 -17.84 -19.78
N GLU A 18 9.65 -19.14 -20.06
CA GLU A 18 8.39 -19.82 -19.79
C GLU A 18 8.11 -19.86 -18.28
N PRO A 19 6.81 -19.79 -17.86
CA PRO A 19 6.45 -19.89 -16.45
C PRO A 19 6.97 -21.19 -15.83
N GLU A 20 7.64 -21.08 -14.68
CA GLU A 20 8.11 -22.24 -13.91
C GLU A 20 6.97 -22.87 -13.10
N PRO A 21 7.14 -24.14 -12.65
CA PRO A 21 6.11 -24.83 -11.85
C PRO A 21 5.64 -24.10 -10.61
N GLU A 22 6.53 -23.36 -9.95
CA GLU A 22 6.28 -22.55 -8.77
C GLU A 22 5.71 -21.17 -9.08
N ASP A 23 5.56 -20.77 -10.34
CA ASP A 23 4.97 -19.48 -10.70
C ASP A 23 3.49 -19.44 -10.34
N CYS A 24 3.09 -18.37 -9.67
CA CYS A 24 1.71 -18.15 -9.25
C CYS A 24 0.91 -17.42 -10.32
N PHE A 25 -0.28 -17.89 -10.61
CA PHE A 25 -1.20 -17.26 -11.55
C PHE A 25 -2.43 -16.74 -10.82
N PHE A 26 -2.84 -15.51 -11.15
CA PHE A 26 -4.04 -14.89 -10.61
C PHE A 26 -5.15 -14.84 -11.64
N SER A 27 -6.36 -15.15 -11.23
CA SER A 27 -7.59 -14.96 -12.00
C SER A 27 -8.59 -14.20 -11.14
N PHE A 28 -9.48 -13.45 -11.78
CA PHE A 28 -10.40 -12.52 -11.13
C PHE A 28 -11.85 -12.96 -11.29
N ARG A 29 -12.64 -12.91 -10.21
CA ARG A 29 -14.08 -12.99 -10.28
C ARG A 29 -14.70 -12.37 -9.01
N GLY A 30 -15.50 -11.31 -9.19
CA GLY A 30 -16.33 -10.77 -8.11
C GLY A 30 -15.57 -10.23 -6.90
N GLY A 31 -14.38 -9.63 -7.09
CA GLY A 31 -13.56 -9.09 -5.99
C GLY A 31 -12.67 -10.13 -5.29
N GLU A 32 -12.70 -11.39 -5.75
CA GLU A 32 -11.85 -12.46 -5.23
C GLU A 32 -10.68 -12.75 -6.17
N VAL A 33 -9.54 -13.08 -5.59
CA VAL A 33 -8.33 -13.51 -6.33
C VAL A 33 -8.29 -15.02 -6.32
N LEU A 34 -8.27 -15.61 -7.52
CA LEU A 34 -7.96 -17.01 -7.68
C LEU A 34 -6.45 -17.18 -7.80
N LEU A 35 -5.85 -17.79 -6.79
CA LEU A 35 -4.48 -18.25 -6.85
C LEU A 35 -4.44 -19.65 -7.46
N ARG A 36 -3.66 -19.83 -8.53
CA ARG A 36 -3.27 -21.14 -9.04
C ARG A 36 -1.85 -21.43 -8.61
N VAL A 37 -1.68 -22.42 -7.75
CA VAL A 37 -0.40 -23.04 -7.47
C VAL A 37 -0.37 -24.37 -8.20
N SER A 38 0.61 -24.56 -9.09
CA SER A 38 0.82 -25.82 -9.77
C SER A 38 1.98 -26.54 -9.09
N GLU A 39 1.73 -27.68 -8.47
CA GLU A 39 2.76 -28.51 -7.84
C GLU A 39 3.62 -29.28 -8.87
N ASP A 40 3.16 -29.40 -10.11
CA ASP A 40 3.78 -30.28 -11.12
C ASP A 40 4.05 -29.58 -12.47
N GLY A 41 4.02 -28.25 -12.52
CA GLY A 41 4.21 -27.49 -13.77
C GLY A 41 3.07 -27.66 -14.78
N SER A 42 2.08 -28.50 -14.49
CA SER A 42 0.91 -28.65 -15.34
C SER A 42 -0.11 -27.57 -15.01
N ARG A 43 -0.73 -26.96 -16.03
CA ARG A 43 -1.85 -26.02 -15.86
C ARG A 43 -3.12 -26.69 -15.28
N ARG A 44 -3.01 -27.93 -14.79
CA ARG A 44 -4.12 -28.69 -14.23
C ARG A 44 -4.09 -28.61 -12.72
N ILE A 45 -5.11 -27.99 -12.15
CA ILE A 45 -5.35 -27.97 -10.71
C ILE A 45 -5.84 -29.37 -10.31
N ARG A 46 -5.03 -30.11 -9.56
CA ARG A 46 -5.47 -31.30 -8.84
C ARG A 46 -5.94 -30.83 -7.46
N GLY A 47 -7.20 -31.14 -7.10
CA GLY A 47 -7.69 -30.94 -5.74
C GLY A 47 -8.71 -29.84 -5.53
N GLY A 48 -9.16 -29.16 -6.55
CA GLY A 48 -10.20 -28.13 -6.45
C GLY A 48 -9.66 -26.70 -6.47
N ILE A 49 -10.55 -25.76 -6.76
CA ILE A 49 -10.28 -24.33 -6.78
C ILE A 49 -10.83 -23.75 -5.48
N GLN A 50 -9.99 -23.08 -4.72
CA GLN A 50 -10.42 -22.32 -3.55
C GLN A 50 -10.22 -20.83 -3.82
N TYR A 51 -11.27 -20.02 -3.54
CA TYR A 51 -11.20 -18.57 -3.54
C TYR A 51 -10.88 -18.11 -2.12
N LEU A 52 -9.83 -17.32 -1.97
CA LEU A 52 -9.44 -16.75 -0.69
C LEU A 52 -9.30 -15.23 -0.85
N PRO A 53 -9.67 -14.46 0.16
CA PRO A 53 -9.31 -13.05 0.24
C PRO A 53 -7.79 -12.91 0.13
N LEU A 54 -7.31 -11.95 -0.67
CA LEU A 54 -5.87 -11.77 -0.87
C LEU A 54 -5.11 -11.61 0.47
N ARG A 55 -5.72 -10.98 1.46
CA ARG A 55 -5.12 -10.79 2.80
C ARG A 55 -4.77 -12.09 3.51
N GLU A 56 -5.47 -13.17 3.23
CA GLU A 56 -5.20 -14.50 3.80
C GLU A 56 -3.98 -15.17 3.15
N LEU A 57 -3.48 -14.59 2.06
CA LEU A 57 -2.31 -15.08 1.32
C LEU A 57 -1.01 -14.36 1.73
N ASP A 58 -1.09 -13.42 2.68
CA ASP A 58 0.06 -12.78 3.28
C ASP A 58 0.92 -13.82 4.03
N GLY A 59 2.23 -13.79 3.80
CA GLY A 59 3.15 -14.79 4.34
C GLY A 59 3.09 -16.19 3.67
N ILE A 60 2.07 -16.44 2.81
CA ILE A 60 1.95 -17.68 2.03
C ILE A 60 2.57 -17.48 0.65
N LEU A 61 2.31 -16.33 0.03
CA LEU A 61 2.83 -15.97 -1.28
C LEU A 61 4.19 -15.27 -1.16
N PRO A 62 5.08 -15.45 -2.16
CA PRO A 62 6.21 -14.54 -2.32
C PRO A 62 5.70 -13.09 -2.39
N GLY A 63 6.41 -12.14 -1.76
CA GLY A 63 6.00 -10.73 -1.68
C GLY A 63 5.63 -10.12 -3.04
N TRP A 64 6.39 -10.41 -4.10
CA TRP A 64 6.07 -9.93 -5.46
C TRP A 64 4.71 -10.42 -5.98
N ALA A 65 4.34 -11.68 -5.67
CA ALA A 65 3.07 -12.27 -6.10
C ALA A 65 1.90 -11.65 -5.32
N TYR A 66 2.09 -11.41 -4.03
CA TYR A 66 1.13 -10.72 -3.18
C TYR A 66 0.82 -9.30 -3.68
N PHE A 67 1.87 -8.51 -4.02
CA PHE A 67 1.70 -7.18 -4.62
C PHE A 67 1.10 -7.21 -6.03
N ALA A 68 1.44 -8.21 -6.83
CA ALA A 68 0.80 -8.40 -8.13
C ALA A 68 -0.71 -8.66 -7.97
N GLY A 69 -1.09 -9.48 -6.99
CA GLY A 69 -2.49 -9.70 -6.61
C GLY A 69 -3.19 -8.42 -6.17
N ALA A 70 -2.57 -7.62 -5.31
CA ALA A 70 -3.11 -6.34 -4.86
C ALA A 70 -3.32 -5.36 -6.04
N THR A 71 -2.35 -5.30 -6.95
CA THR A 71 -2.47 -4.46 -8.17
C THR A 71 -3.61 -4.97 -9.08
N ALA A 72 -3.76 -6.29 -9.21
CA ALA A 72 -4.85 -6.88 -9.98
C ALA A 72 -6.21 -6.54 -9.39
N LEU A 73 -6.35 -6.63 -8.06
CA LEU A 73 -7.56 -6.25 -7.33
C LEU A 73 -7.92 -4.78 -7.54
N HIS A 74 -6.95 -3.89 -7.42
CA HIS A 74 -7.14 -2.47 -7.65
C HIS A 74 -7.66 -2.19 -9.07
N LEU A 75 -6.99 -2.75 -10.09
CA LEU A 75 -7.40 -2.54 -11.49
C LEU A 75 -8.76 -3.13 -11.80
N ALA A 76 -9.05 -4.34 -11.32
CA ALA A 76 -10.34 -4.95 -11.56
C ALA A 76 -11.48 -4.15 -10.92
N GLY A 77 -11.31 -3.75 -9.67
CA GLY A 77 -12.28 -2.88 -9.00
C GLY A 77 -12.44 -1.53 -9.71
N TRP A 78 -11.37 -1.00 -10.33
CA TRP A 78 -11.50 0.20 -11.16
C TRP A 78 -12.32 -0.07 -12.43
N TYR A 79 -12.09 -1.18 -13.15
CA TYR A 79 -12.88 -1.56 -14.32
C TYR A 79 -14.35 -1.76 -13.96
N GLU A 80 -14.64 -2.46 -12.87
CA GLU A 80 -16.02 -2.72 -12.41
C GLU A 80 -16.77 -1.45 -12.05
N ARG A 81 -16.13 -0.50 -11.38
CA ARG A 81 -16.74 0.77 -10.96
C ARG A 81 -16.91 1.77 -12.10
N ASN A 82 -16.23 1.60 -13.23
CA ASN A 82 -16.24 2.56 -14.32
C ASN A 82 -16.92 2.04 -15.60
N VAL A 83 -17.79 1.04 -15.49
CA VAL A 83 -18.57 0.51 -16.62
C VAL A 83 -19.47 1.61 -17.23
N TYR A 84 -20.06 2.43 -16.38
CA TYR A 84 -20.94 3.53 -16.82
C TYR A 84 -20.25 4.88 -16.68
N CYS A 85 -20.53 5.77 -17.64
CA CYS A 85 -20.03 7.13 -17.64
C CYS A 85 -20.72 7.97 -16.55
N GLY A 86 -19.95 8.54 -15.63
CA GLY A 86 -20.47 9.42 -14.58
C GLY A 86 -21.04 10.75 -15.12
N ARG A 87 -20.75 11.11 -16.38
CA ARG A 87 -21.24 12.34 -17.02
C ARG A 87 -22.59 12.16 -17.72
N CYS A 88 -22.78 11.06 -18.46
CA CYS A 88 -23.97 10.89 -19.31
C CYS A 88 -24.68 9.55 -19.12
N GLY A 89 -24.15 8.64 -18.30
CA GLY A 89 -24.72 7.31 -18.06
C GLY A 89 -24.42 6.27 -19.15
N GLY A 90 -23.79 6.65 -20.27
CA GLY A 90 -23.44 5.74 -21.36
C GLY A 90 -22.42 4.69 -20.95
N VAL A 91 -22.39 3.55 -21.65
CA VAL A 91 -21.44 2.47 -21.36
C VAL A 91 -20.07 2.84 -21.92
N ARG A 92 -19.04 2.79 -21.06
CA ARG A 92 -17.65 3.02 -21.48
C ARG A 92 -17.06 1.81 -22.18
N THR A 93 -16.14 2.07 -23.08
CA THR A 93 -15.34 1.06 -23.79
C THR A 93 -13.87 1.21 -23.45
N GLN A 94 -13.15 0.09 -23.46
CA GLN A 94 -11.71 0.08 -23.23
C GLN A 94 -10.96 0.64 -24.45
N ASP A 95 -10.02 1.55 -24.19
CA ASP A 95 -9.18 2.10 -25.25
C ASP A 95 -8.09 1.12 -25.64
N ARG A 96 -7.82 0.98 -26.94
CA ARG A 96 -6.73 0.15 -27.43
C ARG A 96 -5.38 0.83 -27.17
N GLY A 97 -4.45 0.11 -26.56
CA GLY A 97 -3.08 0.58 -26.31
C GLY A 97 -2.94 1.57 -25.15
N ARG A 98 -4.02 1.84 -24.42
CA ARG A 98 -4.01 2.68 -23.20
C ARG A 98 -4.79 1.99 -22.10
N ARG A 99 -4.39 2.25 -20.86
CA ARG A 99 -5.19 1.85 -19.69
C ARG A 99 -6.17 2.97 -19.33
N SER A 100 -7.20 3.10 -20.16
CA SER A 100 -8.28 4.09 -20.01
C SER A 100 -9.59 3.51 -20.50
N LEU A 101 -10.69 4.09 -20.05
CA LEU A 101 -12.05 3.81 -20.51
C LEU A 101 -12.66 5.09 -21.04
N SER A 102 -13.11 5.06 -22.29
CA SER A 102 -13.74 6.20 -22.97
C SER A 102 -15.23 5.96 -23.16
N CYS A 103 -16.01 7.03 -23.00
CA CYS A 103 -17.45 7.00 -23.29
C CYS A 103 -17.67 7.37 -24.77
N PRO A 104 -18.22 6.48 -25.60
CA PRO A 104 -18.46 6.79 -27.01
C PRO A 104 -19.54 7.87 -27.22
N ASP A 105 -20.44 8.06 -26.23
CA ASP A 105 -21.58 9.00 -26.36
C ASP A 105 -21.14 10.45 -26.09
N CYS A 106 -20.23 10.72 -25.16
CA CYS A 106 -19.86 12.08 -24.75
C CYS A 106 -18.35 12.36 -24.74
N GLY A 107 -17.51 11.40 -25.09
CA GLY A 107 -16.05 11.55 -25.17
C GLY A 107 -15.33 11.60 -23.83
N ASP A 108 -16.04 11.46 -22.70
CA ASP A 108 -15.43 11.45 -21.37
C ASP A 108 -14.50 10.24 -21.20
N THR A 109 -13.30 10.48 -20.71
CA THR A 109 -12.27 9.42 -20.54
C THR A 109 -11.79 9.37 -19.10
N VAL A 110 -11.67 8.17 -18.55
CA VAL A 110 -11.16 7.95 -17.19
C VAL A 110 -9.94 7.03 -17.21
N TYR A 111 -9.06 7.25 -16.27
CA TYR A 111 -7.85 6.47 -16.01
C TYR A 111 -7.94 5.81 -14.64
N PRO A 112 -7.16 4.74 -14.36
CA PRO A 112 -7.09 4.17 -13.01
C PRO A 112 -6.74 5.25 -12.00
N ALA A 113 -7.62 5.43 -11.01
CA ALA A 113 -7.37 6.36 -9.92
C ALA A 113 -6.30 5.78 -8.98
N ILE A 114 -5.33 6.61 -8.60
CA ILE A 114 -4.30 6.30 -7.61
C ILE A 114 -4.33 7.43 -6.60
N ALA A 115 -4.72 7.12 -5.37
CA ALA A 115 -4.75 8.10 -4.29
C ALA A 115 -3.33 8.26 -3.69
N PRO A 116 -2.76 9.46 -3.65
CA PRO A 116 -1.50 9.69 -2.96
C PRO A 116 -1.71 9.65 -1.43
N VAL A 117 -0.80 8.98 -0.74
CA VAL A 117 -0.73 8.87 0.72
C VAL A 117 0.68 9.25 1.15
N VAL A 118 0.80 10.02 2.20
CA VAL A 118 2.08 10.28 2.87
C VAL A 118 2.23 9.40 4.10
N MET A 119 3.46 9.03 4.42
CA MET A 119 3.81 8.31 5.64
C MET A 119 5.06 8.93 6.24
N VAL A 120 5.06 9.20 7.54
CA VAL A 120 6.12 9.98 8.15
C VAL A 120 6.71 9.27 9.37
N ALA A 121 8.01 8.97 9.30
CA ALA A 121 8.79 8.50 10.44
C ALA A 121 9.38 9.72 11.17
N VAL A 122 8.77 10.10 12.29
CA VAL A 122 9.19 11.24 13.09
C VAL A 122 10.09 10.79 14.23
N THR A 123 11.30 11.35 14.29
CA THR A 123 12.27 11.05 15.34
C THR A 123 12.46 12.21 16.31
N ASP A 124 12.74 11.86 17.57
CA ASP A 124 13.24 12.77 18.60
C ASP A 124 14.42 12.11 19.29
N GLY A 125 15.62 12.37 18.80
CA GLY A 125 16.85 11.73 19.27
C GLY A 125 16.81 10.21 19.09
N ASP A 126 16.76 9.48 20.20
CA ASP A 126 16.71 8.01 20.24
C ASP A 126 15.27 7.45 20.31
N ARG A 127 14.25 8.27 20.07
CA ARG A 127 12.83 7.88 20.05
C ARG A 127 12.24 8.01 18.65
N LEU A 128 11.29 7.16 18.33
CA LEU A 128 10.45 7.20 17.12
C LEU A 128 8.98 7.33 17.52
N LEU A 129 8.26 8.23 16.89
CA LEU A 129 6.81 8.33 17.08
C LEU A 129 6.12 7.13 16.44
N MET A 130 5.33 6.42 17.24
CA MET A 130 4.53 5.28 16.80
C MET A 130 3.08 5.51 17.20
N THR A 131 2.15 5.16 16.30
CA THR A 131 0.71 5.37 16.48
C THR A 131 -0.06 4.06 16.32
N LYS A 132 -1.30 4.04 16.82
CA LYS A 132 -2.29 2.97 16.56
C LYS A 132 -3.62 3.59 16.16
N TYR A 133 -4.18 3.11 15.06
CA TYR A 133 -5.52 3.51 14.63
C TYR A 133 -6.61 2.82 15.44
N GLY A 134 -7.65 3.58 15.81
CA GLY A 134 -8.73 3.12 16.69
C GLY A 134 -9.72 2.16 16.05
N ASP A 135 -9.86 2.23 14.73
CA ASP A 135 -10.84 1.48 13.93
C ASP A 135 -10.37 0.08 13.48
N ARG A 136 -9.11 -0.29 13.79
CA ARG A 136 -8.53 -1.57 13.35
C ARG A 136 -8.82 -2.68 14.36
N PRO A 137 -9.28 -3.87 13.89
CA PRO A 137 -9.58 -5.01 14.77
C PRO A 137 -8.35 -5.52 15.57
N LEU A 138 -7.17 -5.37 14.99
CA LEU A 138 -5.88 -5.68 15.62
C LEU A 138 -5.00 -4.43 15.48
N PRO A 139 -4.99 -3.55 16.48
CA PRO A 139 -4.19 -2.34 16.43
C PRO A 139 -2.71 -2.68 16.45
N GLN A 140 -2.05 -2.42 15.32
CA GLN A 140 -0.59 -2.53 15.18
C GLN A 140 0.03 -1.15 15.37
N TRP A 141 1.28 -1.14 15.83
CA TRP A 141 2.08 0.06 15.81
C TRP A 141 2.45 0.41 14.38
N VAL A 142 2.15 1.62 13.98
CA VAL A 142 2.40 2.15 12.63
C VAL A 142 2.99 3.55 12.71
N LEU A 143 3.44 4.05 11.57
CA LEU A 143 3.84 5.46 11.41
C LEU A 143 2.59 6.30 11.10
N VAL A 144 2.65 7.60 11.39
CA VAL A 144 1.63 8.56 10.96
C VAL A 144 1.49 8.51 9.45
N SER A 145 0.26 8.41 8.95
CA SER A 145 0.01 8.37 7.51
C SER A 145 -1.40 8.84 7.16
N GLY A 146 -1.52 9.62 6.09
CA GLY A 146 -2.81 10.09 5.63
C GLY A 146 -2.84 10.43 4.16
N PHE A 147 -4.04 10.71 3.64
CA PHE A 147 -4.25 11.07 2.25
C PHE A 147 -3.85 12.52 1.97
N VAL A 148 -3.26 12.73 0.81
CA VAL A 148 -3.01 14.08 0.28
C VAL A 148 -4.32 14.69 -0.17
N GLU A 149 -4.60 15.91 0.25
CA GLU A 149 -5.79 16.64 -0.15
C GLU A 149 -5.59 17.44 -1.45
N ALA A 150 -6.70 17.80 -2.10
CA ALA A 150 -6.65 18.55 -3.33
C ALA A 150 -6.03 19.94 -3.11
N GLY A 151 -4.91 20.20 -3.77
CA GLY A 151 -4.19 21.46 -3.67
C GLY A 151 -2.96 21.42 -2.78
N GLU A 152 -2.73 20.33 -2.04
CA GLU A 152 -1.53 20.13 -1.23
C GLU A 152 -0.38 19.54 -2.04
N THR A 153 0.84 19.87 -1.64
CA THR A 153 2.04 19.09 -1.96
C THR A 153 2.15 17.88 -1.01
N LEU A 154 2.98 16.90 -1.36
CA LEU A 154 3.23 15.75 -0.47
C LEU A 154 3.86 16.18 0.86
N GLU A 155 4.71 17.22 0.82
CA GLU A 155 5.37 17.76 1.99
C GLU A 155 4.38 18.49 2.93
N GLU A 156 3.47 19.28 2.38
CA GLU A 156 2.40 19.96 3.15
C GLU A 156 1.47 18.93 3.80
N ALA A 157 1.07 17.89 3.05
CA ALA A 157 0.27 16.80 3.59
C ALA A 157 0.99 16.07 4.73
N ALA A 158 2.29 15.80 4.60
CA ALA A 158 3.09 15.17 5.65
C ALA A 158 3.15 16.00 6.95
N GLU A 159 3.32 17.31 6.82
CA GLU A 159 3.32 18.22 7.97
C GLU A 159 1.92 18.34 8.62
N ARG A 160 0.87 18.41 7.80
CA ARG A 160 -0.52 18.49 8.27
C ARG A 160 -0.93 17.22 9.01
N GLU A 161 -0.74 16.05 8.42
CA GLU A 161 -1.13 14.76 9.02
C GLU A 161 -0.44 14.54 10.37
N VAL A 162 0.87 14.82 10.47
CA VAL A 162 1.59 14.72 11.75
C VAL A 162 0.98 15.67 12.78
N TYR A 163 0.67 16.90 12.38
CA TYR A 163 0.11 17.88 13.30
C TYR A 163 -1.32 17.55 13.72
N GLU A 164 -2.18 17.15 12.78
CA GLU A 164 -3.60 16.82 13.04
C GLU A 164 -3.73 15.60 13.95
N GLU A 165 -3.02 14.51 13.61
CA GLU A 165 -3.12 13.27 14.36
C GLU A 165 -2.44 13.33 15.74
N THR A 166 -1.35 14.09 15.90
CA THR A 166 -0.49 14.02 17.10
C THR A 166 -0.21 15.34 17.80
N GLY A 167 -0.57 16.46 17.19
CA GLY A 167 -0.39 17.82 17.75
C GLY A 167 1.03 18.33 17.75
N ILE A 168 2.01 17.60 17.20
CA ILE A 168 3.40 18.04 17.16
C ILE A 168 3.76 18.68 15.81
N ARG A 169 4.85 19.42 15.79
CA ARG A 169 5.45 19.96 14.56
C ARG A 169 6.71 19.20 14.19
N ILE A 170 7.02 19.18 12.91
CA ILE A 170 8.20 18.50 12.36
C ILE A 170 9.06 19.47 11.58
N ARG A 171 10.33 19.10 11.42
CA ARG A 171 11.30 19.80 10.59
C ARG A 171 12.20 18.79 9.87
N GLY A 172 12.94 19.29 8.89
CA GLY A 172 13.94 18.48 8.18
C GLY A 172 13.34 17.32 7.41
N LEU A 173 12.12 17.50 6.87
CA LEU A 173 11.43 16.50 6.08
C LEU A 173 12.30 16.02 4.92
N LYS A 174 12.50 14.71 4.78
CA LYS A 174 13.29 14.08 3.73
C LYS A 174 12.55 12.91 3.14
N TYR A 175 12.46 12.87 1.81
CA TYR A 175 11.90 11.73 1.09
C TYR A 175 12.71 10.46 1.37
N PHE A 176 12.04 9.39 1.75
CA PHE A 176 12.62 8.08 2.02
C PHE A 176 12.48 7.13 0.84
N GLY A 177 11.27 7.01 0.33
CA GLY A 177 10.91 6.10 -0.76
C GLY A 177 9.43 6.12 -1.05
N SER A 178 8.98 5.33 -2.03
CA SER A 178 7.55 5.18 -2.29
C SER A 178 7.19 3.76 -2.66
N GLN A 179 5.94 3.38 -2.35
CA GLN A 179 5.42 2.06 -2.64
C GLN A 179 3.99 2.15 -3.18
N PRO A 180 3.69 1.47 -4.32
CA PRO A 180 2.31 1.25 -4.74
C PRO A 180 1.59 0.37 -3.71
N TRP A 181 0.39 0.79 -3.30
CA TRP A 181 -0.43 0.07 -2.32
C TRP A 181 -1.79 -0.27 -2.92
N GLY A 182 -1.84 -1.37 -3.68
CA GLY A 182 -3.03 -1.79 -4.45
C GLY A 182 -4.23 -2.15 -3.59
N PHE A 183 -4.04 -2.44 -2.29
CA PHE A 183 -5.13 -2.79 -1.36
C PHE A 183 -6.11 -1.64 -1.14
N SER A 184 -5.63 -0.40 -1.17
CA SER A 184 -6.46 0.81 -1.08
C SER A 184 -6.46 1.62 -2.37
N GLY A 185 -5.76 1.16 -3.41
CA GLY A 185 -5.61 1.93 -4.66
C GLY A 185 -4.72 3.16 -4.50
N SER A 186 -3.73 3.09 -3.62
CA SER A 186 -2.87 4.22 -3.25
C SER A 186 -1.44 4.05 -3.75
N VAL A 187 -0.71 5.16 -3.75
CA VAL A 187 0.75 5.19 -3.72
C VAL A 187 1.19 5.87 -2.43
N ILE A 188 2.03 5.22 -1.65
CA ILE A 188 2.54 5.74 -0.38
C ILE A 188 3.88 6.41 -0.64
N ALA A 189 4.02 7.68 -0.27
CA ALA A 189 5.27 8.41 -0.24
C ALA A 189 5.77 8.49 1.20
N GLY A 190 6.86 7.80 1.50
CA GLY A 190 7.49 7.77 2.82
C GLY A 190 8.46 8.94 3.02
N TYR A 191 8.40 9.56 4.18
CA TYR A 191 9.27 10.63 4.61
C TYR A 191 9.85 10.36 5.99
N THR A 192 11.04 10.86 6.25
CA THR A 192 11.62 10.96 7.59
C THR A 192 11.65 12.42 8.02
N ALA A 193 11.43 12.69 9.31
CA ALA A 193 11.48 14.01 9.88
C ALA A 193 11.98 14.00 11.32
N GLU A 194 12.36 15.15 11.82
CA GLU A 194 12.69 15.36 13.22
C GLU A 194 11.60 16.17 13.92
N LEU A 195 11.40 15.92 15.21
CA LEU A 195 10.54 16.75 16.05
C LEU A 195 11.01 18.21 16.00
N ASP A 196 10.07 19.14 15.89
CA ASP A 196 10.31 20.57 16.05
C ASP A 196 9.53 21.14 17.26
N GLY A 197 10.23 21.44 18.32
CA GLY A 197 9.65 22.01 19.54
C GLY A 197 9.26 20.97 20.59
N SER A 198 8.02 21.05 21.11
CA SER A 198 7.54 20.20 22.21
C SER A 198 7.23 18.78 21.77
N ASP A 199 7.64 17.80 22.60
CA ASP A 199 7.33 16.37 22.41
C ASP A 199 5.97 15.95 23.02
N GLN A 200 5.18 16.90 23.52
CA GLN A 200 3.89 16.65 24.13
C GLN A 200 2.85 16.27 23.06
N LEU A 201 2.45 15.00 23.04
CA LEU A 201 1.45 14.48 22.11
C LEU A 201 0.03 14.90 22.54
N ARG A 202 -0.77 15.26 21.55
CA ARG A 202 -2.22 15.48 21.64
C ARG A 202 -2.87 14.76 20.48
N ILE A 203 -3.35 13.53 20.74
CA ILE A 203 -3.91 12.67 19.72
C ILE A 203 -5.33 13.10 19.31
N ASP A 204 -5.61 12.99 18.03
CA ASP A 204 -6.99 12.97 17.55
C ASP A 204 -7.61 11.61 17.84
N THR A 205 -8.50 11.57 18.84
CA THR A 205 -9.17 10.34 19.27
C THR A 205 -10.23 9.86 18.27
N GLY A 206 -10.53 10.62 17.23
CA GLY A 206 -11.38 10.21 16.12
C GLY A 206 -10.67 9.21 15.19
N GLU A 207 -9.34 9.29 15.12
CA GLU A 207 -8.52 8.45 14.24
C GLU A 207 -7.57 7.54 15.01
N LEU A 208 -6.87 8.07 15.99
CA LEU A 208 -5.88 7.33 16.77
C LEU A 208 -6.44 6.85 18.12
N SER A 209 -6.15 5.60 18.47
CA SER A 209 -6.35 5.09 19.83
C SER A 209 -5.15 5.35 20.74
N GLU A 210 -3.95 5.45 20.16
CA GLU A 210 -2.71 5.61 20.92
C GLU A 210 -1.62 6.26 20.07
N ALA A 211 -0.80 7.12 20.68
CA ALA A 211 0.45 7.60 20.11
C ALA A 211 1.51 7.70 21.21
N VAL A 212 2.71 7.19 20.92
CA VAL A 212 3.81 7.15 21.89
C VAL A 212 5.15 7.37 21.23
N TRP A 213 6.10 7.87 22.01
CA TRP A 213 7.52 7.91 21.67
C TRP A 213 8.18 6.59 22.07
N HIS A 214 8.40 5.70 21.11
CA HIS A 214 9.10 4.44 21.33
C HIS A 214 10.62 4.61 21.27
N PRO A 215 11.39 3.97 22.18
CA PRO A 215 12.84 3.92 22.05
C PRO A 215 13.22 3.19 20.75
N ARG A 216 14.08 3.79 19.94
CA ARG A 216 14.53 3.23 18.66
C ARG A 216 15.36 1.94 18.81
N SER A 217 15.88 1.67 20.01
CA SER A 217 16.55 0.41 20.34
C SER A 217 15.59 -0.76 20.60
N SER A 218 14.31 -0.50 20.83
CA SER A 218 13.29 -1.51 21.18
C SER A 218 12.01 -1.38 20.38
N LEU A 219 12.10 -0.92 19.12
CA LEU A 219 10.93 -0.77 18.26
C LEU A 219 10.20 -2.12 18.09
N PRO A 220 8.87 -2.12 18.07
CA PRO A 220 8.08 -3.31 17.79
C PRO A 220 8.52 -3.97 16.48
N LYS A 221 8.41 -5.28 16.41
CA LYS A 221 8.58 -6.01 15.15
C LYS A 221 7.26 -6.01 14.43
N GLU A 222 7.28 -5.53 13.19
CA GLU A 222 6.12 -5.61 12.31
C GLU A 222 5.76 -7.07 12.00
N LEU A 223 4.47 -7.33 11.75
CA LEU A 223 4.00 -8.66 11.38
C LEU A 223 4.30 -9.00 9.91
N THR A 224 4.58 -7.99 9.09
CA THR A 224 4.86 -8.16 7.65
C THR A 224 6.05 -7.31 7.23
N ASP A 225 6.97 -7.91 6.52
CA ASP A 225 8.20 -7.29 5.99
C ASP A 225 8.03 -6.74 4.57
N ILE A 226 6.80 -6.74 4.04
CA ILE A 226 6.52 -6.34 2.65
C ILE A 226 6.15 -4.86 2.50
N SER A 227 5.94 -4.12 3.60
CA SER A 227 5.47 -2.75 3.54
C SER A 227 6.60 -1.72 3.64
N ILE A 228 6.43 -0.57 2.98
CA ILE A 228 7.35 0.57 3.17
C ILE A 228 7.39 1.02 4.64
N ALA A 229 6.29 0.84 5.39
CA ALA A 229 6.27 1.11 6.83
C ALA A 229 7.31 0.28 7.57
N TYR A 230 7.39 -1.03 7.26
CA TYR A 230 8.42 -1.90 7.83
C TYR A 230 9.83 -1.42 7.49
N GLU A 231 10.10 -1.13 6.21
CA GLU A 231 11.42 -0.63 5.79
C GLU A 231 11.79 0.68 6.50
N MET A 232 10.84 1.59 6.66
CA MET A 232 11.05 2.86 7.36
C MET A 232 11.31 2.65 8.85
N ILE A 233 10.53 1.79 9.52
CA ILE A 233 10.71 1.48 10.95
C ILE A 233 12.08 0.82 11.17
N GLU A 234 12.44 -0.16 10.34
CA GLU A 234 13.76 -0.82 10.45
C GLU A 234 14.93 0.13 10.16
N ALA A 235 14.80 1.05 9.22
CA ALA A 235 15.79 2.08 8.96
C ALA A 235 15.98 3.05 10.14
N MET A 236 14.94 3.22 10.99
CA MET A 236 15.01 4.04 12.20
C MET A 236 15.52 3.26 13.42
N ARG A 237 15.65 1.93 13.34
CA ARG A 237 16.11 1.10 14.45
C ARG A 237 17.57 1.40 14.81
N LEU A 238 17.83 1.58 16.09
CA LEU A 238 19.18 1.68 16.64
C LEU A 238 19.62 0.32 17.22
N PRO A 239 20.93 0.02 17.24
CA PRO A 239 21.44 -1.13 17.96
C PRO A 239 20.98 -1.08 19.43
N GLU A 240 20.63 -2.24 20.00
CA GLU A 240 20.46 -2.33 21.45
C GLU A 240 21.73 -1.82 22.12
N LYS A 241 21.59 -0.88 23.07
CA LYS A 241 22.72 -0.45 23.88
C LYS A 241 23.18 -1.69 24.62
N GLY A 242 24.29 -2.31 24.17
CA GLY A 242 24.85 -3.50 24.77
C GLY A 242 24.96 -3.26 26.26
N GLY A 243 24.33 -4.10 27.06
CA GLY A 243 24.54 -4.14 28.48
C GLY A 243 26.05 -4.41 28.68
N VAL A 244 26.75 -3.41 29.20
CA VAL A 244 28.08 -3.61 29.72
C VAL A 244 27.90 -4.55 30.90
N GLY A 245 28.21 -5.84 30.65
CA GLY A 245 28.36 -6.84 31.70
C GLY A 245 29.64 -6.63 32.50
#